data_492c3b176ff4350a45c5d15a72c9e0fd
#
_entry.id   492c3b176ff4350a45c5d15a72c9e0fd
#
_cell.length_a   1.000
_cell.length_b   1.000
_cell.length_c   1.000
_cell.angle_alpha   90.00
_cell.angle_beta   90.00
_cell.angle_gamma   90.00
#
_symmetry.space_group_name_H-M   'P 1'
#
loop_
_entity.id
_entity.type
_entity.pdbx_description
1 polymer ?
#
loop_
_entity_poly.entity_id
_entity_poly.type
_entity_poly.pdbx_seq_one_letter_code
_entity_poly.pdbx_strand_id
1 'polypeptide(L)'
;MKRKSVIRDSAPSKPSRATSTAKVKADKSSNAASNAVKTSRLHPVPAITVLSRELRQRRERAKFSALLEQPALINEMAVVKLVQERLPVEVIDHFLTEGVTQQEVDKLIAPRRTQTHRRANAERLTVDESDRAVRLARVVAQTESVFDNKIKAMHWLRQPMKRFEGRSPIDMLETDVGSRLVEESLVRIDEGFFA
;
A
#
# COMPACT_ATOMS: atom_id res chain seq x y z
N MET A 1 34.64 -28.72 -43.80
CA MET A 1 34.28 -28.05 -45.06
C MET A 1 33.58 -26.74 -44.65
N LYS A 2 34.32 -25.59 -44.71
CA LYS A 2 34.44 -24.60 -45.79
C LYS A 2 33.04 -24.16 -46.26
N ARG A 3 32.56 -22.89 -46.23
CA ARG A 3 33.17 -21.56 -46.49
C ARG A 3 32.18 -20.49 -46.02
N LYS A 4 32.61 -19.38 -45.42
CA LYS A 4 32.94 -18.03 -45.94
C LYS A 4 31.69 -17.26 -46.41
N SER A 5 31.35 -16.22 -45.67
CA SER A 5 31.62 -14.76 -45.80
C SER A 5 30.94 -14.08 -46.98
N VAL A 6 30.33 -12.92 -46.74
CA VAL A 6 30.65 -11.66 -47.41
C VAL A 6 29.95 -10.48 -46.72
N ILE A 7 30.76 -9.49 -46.40
CA ILE A 7 30.52 -8.13 -45.96
C ILE A 7 30.07 -7.27 -47.15
N ARG A 8 29.22 -6.26 -46.94
CA ARG A 8 29.33 -4.95 -47.62
C ARG A 8 28.60 -3.87 -46.89
N ASP A 9 29.38 -2.98 -46.38
CA ASP A 9 29.36 -1.56 -46.24
C ASP A 9 28.57 -0.76 -47.27
N SER A 10 27.94 0.31 -46.81
CA SER A 10 28.01 1.63 -47.44
C SER A 10 27.22 2.69 -46.67
N ALA A 11 27.86 3.62 -46.01
CA ALA A 11 27.42 4.98 -45.75
C ALA A 11 28.11 5.88 -46.84
N PRO A 12 27.97 7.23 -46.87
CA PRO A 12 27.01 8.18 -46.35
C PRO A 12 26.56 9.24 -47.38
N SER A 13 25.66 10.15 -47.02
CA SER A 13 25.66 11.47 -47.65
C SER A 13 24.86 12.54 -46.87
N LYS A 14 25.52 13.56 -46.38
CA LYS A 14 25.11 14.98 -46.21
C LYS A 14 25.72 15.77 -47.38
N PRO A 15 25.46 17.09 -47.65
CA PRO A 15 24.68 18.12 -46.95
C PRO A 15 23.89 19.09 -47.87
N SER A 16 23.18 20.10 -47.32
CA SER A 16 23.23 21.53 -47.74
C SER A 16 22.17 22.33 -46.95
N ARG A 17 22.51 23.24 -46.26
CA ARG A 17 22.86 24.67 -46.20
C ARG A 17 22.02 25.55 -47.14
N ALA A 18 21.14 26.35 -46.52
CA ALA A 18 20.82 27.69 -47.04
C ALA A 18 20.39 28.62 -45.89
N THR A 19 21.16 29.65 -45.81
CA THR A 19 21.07 30.86 -45.00
C THR A 19 19.95 31.77 -45.47
N SER A 20 19.25 32.47 -44.59
CA SER A 20 18.76 33.82 -44.87
C SER A 20 18.58 34.65 -43.59
N THR A 21 19.23 35.74 -43.61
CA THR A 21 19.35 36.83 -42.66
C THR A 21 18.17 37.81 -42.72
N ALA A 22 17.98 38.49 -41.59
CA ALA A 22 17.44 39.85 -41.37
C ALA A 22 16.13 39.84 -40.58
N LYS A 23 15.85 40.67 -39.57
CA LYS A 23 16.30 42.03 -39.27
C LYS A 23 15.79 42.43 -37.89
N VAL A 24 16.64 43.11 -37.15
CA VAL A 24 16.43 43.76 -35.86
C VAL A 24 15.28 44.75 -35.90
N LYS A 25 14.43 44.76 -34.87
CA LYS A 25 13.90 45.99 -34.29
C LYS A 25 13.65 45.82 -32.80
N ALA A 26 14.36 46.67 -32.07
CA ALA A 26 14.18 46.89 -30.65
C ALA A 26 12.90 47.68 -30.40
N ASP A 27 12.15 47.33 -29.39
CA ASP A 27 11.36 48.31 -28.67
C ASP A 27 11.40 47.99 -27.16
N LYS A 28 11.89 49.00 -26.46
CA LYS A 28 11.89 49.08 -25.00
C LYS A 28 10.49 49.39 -24.53
N SER A 29 9.93 48.60 -23.68
CA SER A 29 8.91 49.08 -22.75
C SER A 29 9.01 48.33 -21.45
N SER A 30 9.38 49.08 -20.44
CA SER A 30 9.36 48.75 -19.02
C SER A 30 7.96 48.30 -18.58
N ASN A 31 7.88 47.16 -17.93
CA ASN A 31 6.81 47.01 -16.94
C ASN A 31 7.27 46.10 -15.80
N ALA A 32 7.55 46.77 -14.70
CA ALA A 32 7.68 46.13 -13.41
C ALA A 32 6.31 45.59 -12.97
N ALA A 33 6.15 44.28 -13.00
CA ALA A 33 4.98 43.65 -12.44
C ALA A 33 5.41 42.61 -11.43
N SER A 34 5.37 43.04 -10.19
CA SER A 34 5.02 42.34 -8.97
C SER A 34 5.06 40.79 -9.02
N ASN A 35 6.06 40.24 -8.33
CA ASN A 35 6.05 38.90 -7.77
C ASN A 35 4.81 38.73 -6.87
N ALA A 36 3.68 38.37 -7.44
CA ALA A 36 2.57 37.80 -6.69
C ALA A 36 2.93 36.36 -6.36
N VAL A 37 3.47 36.15 -5.16
CA VAL A 37 3.47 34.86 -4.50
C VAL A 37 2.03 34.34 -4.53
N LYS A 38 1.77 33.39 -5.41
CA LYS A 38 0.53 32.61 -5.38
C LYS A 38 0.55 31.80 -4.10
N THR A 39 0.09 32.37 -3.01
CA THR A 39 -0.38 31.63 -1.85
C THR A 39 -1.46 30.70 -2.36
N SER A 40 -1.14 29.42 -2.49
CA SER A 40 -2.11 28.38 -2.74
C SER A 40 -3.14 28.47 -1.61
N ARG A 41 -4.33 28.97 -1.95
CA ARG A 41 -5.46 28.96 -1.04
C ARG A 41 -5.75 27.49 -0.75
N LEU A 42 -5.33 27.05 0.43
CA LEU A 42 -5.84 25.81 1.02
C LEU A 42 -7.36 25.98 1.08
N HIS A 43 -8.06 25.32 0.16
CA HIS A 43 -9.51 25.25 0.24
C HIS A 43 -9.84 24.55 1.58
N PRO A 44 -10.66 25.17 2.43
CA PRO A 44 -11.06 24.50 3.67
C PRO A 44 -11.75 23.19 3.29
N VAL A 45 -11.21 22.08 3.79
CA VAL A 45 -11.78 20.75 3.59
C VAL A 45 -13.20 20.80 4.15
N PRO A 46 -14.25 20.48 3.37
CA PRO A 46 -15.62 20.61 3.87
C PRO A 46 -15.80 19.74 5.12
N ALA A 47 -16.49 20.24 6.13
CA ALA A 47 -16.70 19.57 7.42
C ALA A 47 -17.24 18.13 7.28
N ILE A 48 -18.02 17.85 6.24
CA ILE A 48 -18.53 16.53 5.87
C ILE A 48 -17.38 15.55 5.56
N THR A 49 -16.32 16.00 4.87
CA THR A 49 -15.16 15.15 4.53
C THR A 49 -14.36 14.80 5.78
N VAL A 50 -14.20 15.74 6.71
CA VAL A 50 -13.51 15.50 7.98
C VAL A 50 -14.28 14.48 8.82
N LEU A 51 -15.60 14.66 8.98
CA LEU A 51 -16.45 13.74 9.73
C LEU A 51 -16.45 12.32 9.13
N SER A 52 -16.49 12.21 7.81
CA SER A 52 -16.42 10.93 7.13
C SER A 52 -15.08 10.22 7.36
N ARG A 53 -13.98 10.96 7.40
CA ARG A 53 -12.64 10.42 7.70
C ARG A 53 -12.54 9.93 9.15
N GLU A 54 -13.05 10.70 10.09
CA GLU A 54 -13.06 10.31 11.52
C GLU A 54 -13.88 9.04 11.75
N LEU A 55 -15.05 8.92 11.11
CA LEU A 55 -15.87 7.72 11.19
C LEU A 55 -15.16 6.49 10.61
N ARG A 56 -14.45 6.63 9.49
CA ARG A 56 -13.66 5.54 8.92
C ARG A 56 -12.53 5.12 9.86
N GLN A 57 -11.76 6.03 10.38
CA GLN A 57 -10.70 5.74 11.34
C GLN A 57 -11.23 5.04 12.61
N ARG A 58 -12.40 5.45 13.09
CA ARG A 58 -13.04 4.79 14.23
C ARG A 58 -13.44 3.35 13.91
N ARG A 59 -14.00 3.09 12.72
CA ARG A 59 -14.33 1.73 12.25
C ARG A 59 -13.09 0.87 12.11
N GLU A 60 -12.03 1.40 11.49
CA GLU A 60 -10.74 0.73 11.32
C GLU A 60 -10.17 0.29 12.68
N ARG A 61 -10.11 1.18 13.64
CA ARG A 61 -9.64 0.88 15.01
C ARG A 61 -10.51 -0.18 15.69
N ALA A 62 -11.83 -0.08 15.58
CA ALA A 62 -12.75 -1.05 16.15
C ALA A 62 -12.56 -2.43 15.53
N LYS A 63 -12.38 -2.50 14.20
CA LYS A 63 -12.12 -3.75 13.48
C LYS A 63 -10.76 -4.35 13.84
N PHE A 64 -9.72 -3.53 13.88
CA PHE A 64 -8.38 -3.94 14.30
C PHE A 64 -8.39 -4.53 15.71
N SER A 65 -9.04 -3.84 16.65
CA SER A 65 -9.20 -4.33 18.02
C SER A 65 -9.99 -5.64 18.10
N ALA A 66 -11.05 -5.78 17.30
CA ALA A 66 -11.84 -7.00 17.24
C ALA A 66 -11.04 -8.20 16.69
N LEU A 67 -10.26 -7.99 15.63
CA LEU A 67 -9.40 -9.03 15.03
C LEU A 67 -8.36 -9.57 16.03
N LEU A 68 -7.87 -8.74 16.93
CA LEU A 68 -6.85 -9.11 17.92
C LEU A 68 -7.44 -9.44 19.30
N GLU A 69 -8.76 -9.40 19.47
CA GLU A 69 -9.45 -9.54 20.78
C GLU A 69 -8.97 -8.55 21.84
N GLN A 70 -8.53 -7.36 21.44
CA GLN A 70 -7.97 -6.37 22.34
C GLN A 70 -8.80 -5.09 22.33
N PRO A 71 -9.72 -4.90 23.27
CA PRO A 71 -10.67 -3.77 23.24
C PRO A 71 -10.05 -2.40 23.44
N ALA A 72 -8.80 -2.31 23.86
CA ALA A 72 -8.14 -1.06 24.26
C ALA A 72 -6.84 -0.75 23.51
N LEU A 73 -6.73 -1.11 22.20
CA LEU A 73 -5.57 -0.69 21.40
C LEU A 73 -5.68 0.78 21.02
N ILE A 74 -5.40 1.66 22.00
CA ILE A 74 -5.60 3.11 21.88
C ILE A 74 -4.40 3.78 21.17
N ASN A 75 -3.20 3.19 21.27
CA ASN A 75 -1.97 3.76 20.70
C ASN A 75 -0.98 2.69 20.24
N GLU A 76 0.00 3.09 19.43
CA GLU A 76 1.04 2.20 18.88
C GLU A 76 1.87 1.51 19.98
N MET A 77 2.09 2.15 21.12
CA MET A 77 2.84 1.54 22.23
C MET A 77 2.07 0.37 22.86
N ALA A 78 0.74 0.41 22.89
CA ALA A 78 -0.09 -0.70 23.31
C ALA A 78 0.06 -1.90 22.34
N VAL A 79 0.17 -1.63 21.05
CA VAL A 79 0.43 -2.65 20.03
C VAL A 79 1.81 -3.29 20.23
N VAL A 80 2.85 -2.47 20.47
CA VAL A 80 4.20 -2.98 20.76
C VAL A 80 4.18 -3.92 21.96
N LYS A 81 3.53 -3.51 23.05
CA LYS A 81 3.37 -4.36 24.24
C LYS A 81 2.67 -5.67 23.92
N LEU A 82 1.55 -5.61 23.17
CA LEU A 82 0.78 -6.79 22.78
C LEU A 82 1.64 -7.80 22.00
N VAL A 83 2.48 -7.32 21.07
CA VAL A 83 3.40 -8.16 20.31
C VAL A 83 4.45 -8.79 21.24
N GLN A 84 5.02 -8.04 22.17
CA GLN A 84 5.98 -8.53 23.15
C GLN A 84 5.37 -9.57 24.13
N GLU A 85 4.14 -9.36 24.53
CA GLU A 85 3.37 -10.29 25.37
C GLU A 85 2.90 -11.54 24.62
N ARG A 86 3.05 -11.52 23.29
CA ARG A 86 2.73 -12.63 22.38
C ARG A 86 1.23 -12.92 22.32
N LEU A 87 0.66 -12.90 21.15
CA LEU A 87 -0.75 -13.17 20.93
C LEU A 87 -1.12 -14.64 21.21
N PRO A 88 -2.33 -14.91 21.72
CA PRO A 88 -2.84 -16.26 21.81
C PRO A 88 -3.04 -16.84 20.39
N VAL A 89 -2.88 -18.16 20.24
CA VAL A 89 -3.02 -18.82 18.91
C VAL A 89 -4.46 -18.74 18.39
N GLU A 90 -5.43 -18.57 19.28
CA GLU A 90 -6.86 -18.43 18.99
C GLU A 90 -7.17 -17.20 18.12
N VAL A 91 -6.31 -16.18 18.13
CA VAL A 91 -6.45 -15.00 17.25
C VAL A 91 -6.58 -15.38 15.78
N ILE A 92 -6.03 -16.53 15.39
CA ILE A 92 -6.13 -17.07 14.04
C ILE A 92 -7.58 -17.33 13.62
N ASP A 93 -8.43 -17.78 14.54
CA ASP A 93 -9.83 -18.10 14.27
C ASP A 93 -10.63 -16.85 13.90
N HIS A 94 -10.24 -15.69 14.46
CA HIS A 94 -10.84 -14.41 14.08
C HIS A 94 -10.52 -14.04 12.63
N PHE A 95 -9.28 -14.25 12.18
CA PHE A 95 -8.93 -14.01 10.77
C PHE A 95 -9.74 -14.92 9.85
N LEU A 96 -9.91 -16.19 10.18
CA LEU A 96 -10.69 -17.12 9.38
C LEU A 96 -12.17 -16.68 9.31
N THR A 97 -12.75 -16.26 10.43
CA THR A 97 -14.11 -15.73 10.50
C THR A 97 -14.26 -14.46 9.65
N GLU A 98 -13.22 -13.64 9.59
CA GLU A 98 -13.17 -12.42 8.80
C GLU A 98 -12.83 -12.64 7.32
N GLY A 99 -12.76 -13.89 6.88
CA GLY A 99 -12.65 -14.26 5.48
C GLY A 99 -11.22 -14.38 4.96
N VAL A 100 -10.22 -14.30 5.83
CA VAL A 100 -8.85 -14.73 5.51
C VAL A 100 -8.87 -16.25 5.39
N THR A 101 -8.26 -16.80 4.36
CA THR A 101 -8.20 -18.26 4.17
C THR A 101 -7.13 -18.92 5.04
N GLN A 102 -7.29 -20.21 5.31
CA GLN A 102 -6.26 -20.97 6.03
C GLN A 102 -4.91 -20.93 5.31
N GLN A 103 -4.89 -20.96 3.98
CA GLN A 103 -3.66 -20.87 3.20
C GLN A 103 -2.95 -19.52 3.39
N GLU A 104 -3.70 -18.42 3.45
CA GLU A 104 -3.15 -17.09 3.71
C GLU A 104 -2.59 -17.01 5.13
N VAL A 105 -3.28 -17.55 6.12
CA VAL A 105 -2.79 -17.63 7.51
C VAL A 105 -1.52 -18.48 7.59
N ASP A 106 -1.49 -19.64 6.93
CA ASP A 106 -0.34 -20.55 6.92
C ASP A 106 0.91 -19.87 6.32
N LYS A 107 0.71 -19.04 5.32
CA LYS A 107 1.77 -18.31 4.62
C LYS A 107 2.22 -17.07 5.40
N LEU A 108 1.27 -16.30 5.92
CA LEU A 108 1.53 -14.96 6.47
C LEU A 108 1.86 -14.97 7.96
N ILE A 109 1.31 -15.90 8.75
CA ILE A 109 1.48 -15.92 10.21
C ILE A 109 2.34 -17.11 10.63
N ALA A 110 1.81 -18.32 10.52
CA ALA A 110 2.48 -19.54 10.93
C ALA A 110 1.89 -20.76 10.20
N PRO A 111 2.70 -21.77 9.82
CA PRO A 111 2.21 -22.99 9.20
C PRO A 111 1.18 -23.73 10.06
N ARG A 112 0.20 -24.37 9.44
CA ARG A 112 -0.89 -25.08 10.14
C ARG A 112 -0.40 -26.09 11.18
N ARG A 113 0.69 -26.81 10.89
CA ARG A 113 1.30 -27.74 11.84
C ARG A 113 1.74 -27.02 13.12
N THR A 114 2.35 -25.86 12.99
CA THR A 114 2.79 -25.03 14.13
C THR A 114 1.58 -24.54 14.92
N GLN A 115 0.52 -24.07 14.25
CA GLN A 115 -0.73 -23.65 14.91
C GLN A 115 -1.33 -24.80 15.73
N THR A 116 -1.45 -26.00 15.13
CA THR A 116 -2.00 -27.18 15.82
C THR A 116 -1.16 -27.59 17.03
N HIS A 117 0.18 -27.58 16.88
CA HIS A 117 1.09 -27.88 17.98
C HIS A 117 0.92 -26.90 19.15
N ARG A 118 0.88 -25.59 18.86
CA ARG A 118 0.70 -24.55 19.87
C ARG A 118 -0.63 -24.66 20.61
N ARG A 119 -1.72 -24.94 19.87
CA ARG A 119 -3.03 -25.19 20.50
C ARG A 119 -3.01 -26.38 21.44
N ALA A 120 -2.40 -27.48 21.00
CA ALA A 120 -2.31 -28.68 21.83
C ALA A 120 -1.53 -28.47 23.14
N ASN A 121 -0.55 -27.58 23.14
CA ASN A 121 0.32 -27.28 24.27
C ASN A 121 -0.07 -25.99 25.02
N ALA A 122 -1.18 -25.33 24.67
CA ALA A 122 -1.59 -24.05 25.21
C ALA A 122 -0.48 -22.94 25.07
N GLU A 123 0.29 -23.01 23.99
CA GLU A 123 1.37 -22.06 23.70
C GLU A 123 0.85 -20.84 22.94
N ARG A 124 1.45 -19.68 23.22
CA ARG A 124 1.21 -18.46 22.45
C ARG A 124 2.01 -18.44 21.15
N LEU A 125 1.63 -17.58 20.21
CA LEU A 125 2.44 -17.27 19.04
C LEU A 125 3.81 -16.73 19.48
N THR A 126 4.83 -16.84 18.64
CA THR A 126 6.10 -16.13 18.89
C THR A 126 5.93 -14.63 18.72
N VAL A 127 6.92 -13.85 19.12
CA VAL A 127 6.94 -12.40 18.88
C VAL A 127 6.81 -12.10 17.37
N ASP A 128 7.58 -12.81 16.52
CA ASP A 128 7.54 -12.64 15.07
C ASP A 128 6.17 -13.02 14.46
N GLU A 129 5.59 -14.11 14.93
CA GLU A 129 4.25 -14.54 14.49
C GLU A 129 3.17 -13.56 14.95
N SER A 130 3.31 -13.02 16.16
CA SER A 130 2.42 -11.98 16.70
C SER A 130 2.54 -10.66 15.89
N ASP A 131 3.74 -10.26 15.51
CA ASP A 131 3.96 -9.09 14.66
C ASP A 131 3.30 -9.27 13.29
N ARG A 132 3.46 -10.46 12.69
CA ARG A 132 2.80 -10.79 11.41
C ARG A 132 1.28 -10.78 11.53
N ALA A 133 0.74 -11.30 12.63
CA ALA A 133 -0.70 -11.28 12.88
C ALA A 133 -1.22 -9.84 13.05
N VAL A 134 -0.52 -8.99 13.78
CA VAL A 134 -0.84 -7.56 13.92
C VAL A 134 -0.80 -6.85 12.58
N ARG A 135 0.21 -7.11 11.76
CA ARG A 135 0.35 -6.55 10.41
C ARG A 135 -0.83 -6.93 9.51
N LEU A 136 -1.19 -8.22 9.50
CA LEU A 136 -2.36 -8.70 8.75
C LEU A 136 -3.65 -8.05 9.26
N ALA A 137 -3.85 -7.95 10.58
CA ALA A 137 -5.02 -7.31 11.17
C ALA A 137 -5.15 -5.85 10.77
N ARG A 138 -4.04 -5.10 10.77
CA ARG A 138 -4.00 -3.69 10.37
C ARG A 138 -4.46 -3.51 8.93
N VAL A 139 -3.89 -4.25 8.00
CA VAL A 139 -4.23 -4.15 6.57
C VAL A 139 -5.67 -4.61 6.30
N VAL A 140 -6.14 -5.68 6.91
CA VAL A 140 -7.54 -6.14 6.77
C VAL A 140 -8.50 -5.07 7.27
N ALA A 141 -8.26 -4.52 8.47
CA ALA A 141 -9.11 -3.48 9.05
C ALA A 141 -9.13 -2.22 8.20
N GLN A 142 -7.97 -1.75 7.73
CA GLN A 142 -7.86 -0.58 6.86
C GLN A 142 -8.59 -0.82 5.53
N THR A 143 -8.39 -1.99 4.90
CA THR A 143 -9.04 -2.32 3.63
C THR A 143 -10.56 -2.33 3.79
N GLU A 144 -11.08 -2.96 4.84
CA GLU A 144 -12.52 -3.00 5.09
C GLU A 144 -13.08 -1.58 5.35
N SER A 145 -12.31 -0.73 6.04
CA SER A 145 -12.68 0.66 6.27
C SER A 145 -12.77 1.48 4.98
N VAL A 146 -11.82 1.27 4.04
CA VAL A 146 -11.76 1.98 2.75
C VAL A 146 -12.90 1.56 1.83
N PHE A 147 -13.19 0.26 1.74
CA PHE A 147 -14.22 -0.27 0.84
C PHE A 147 -15.63 -0.31 1.46
N ASP A 148 -15.74 -0.09 2.77
CA ASP A 148 -16.99 -0.19 3.57
C ASP A 148 -17.78 -1.50 3.30
N ASN A 149 -17.04 -2.55 2.90
CA ASN A 149 -17.62 -3.85 2.57
C ASN A 149 -16.55 -4.95 2.63
N LYS A 150 -16.76 -5.94 3.50
CA LYS A 150 -15.85 -7.07 3.71
C LYS A 150 -15.55 -7.87 2.42
N ILE A 151 -16.58 -8.14 1.60
CA ILE A 151 -16.41 -8.93 0.37
C ILE A 151 -15.56 -8.16 -0.63
N LYS A 152 -15.82 -6.86 -0.81
CA LYS A 152 -15.02 -6.00 -1.69
C LYS A 152 -13.59 -5.86 -1.18
N ALA A 153 -13.39 -5.73 0.11
CA ALA A 153 -12.09 -5.64 0.75
C ALA A 153 -11.25 -6.90 0.46
N MET A 154 -11.81 -8.09 0.74
CA MET A 154 -11.13 -9.35 0.47
C MET A 154 -10.89 -9.60 -1.02
N HIS A 155 -11.81 -9.20 -1.88
CA HIS A 155 -11.62 -9.26 -3.32
C HIS A 155 -10.44 -8.39 -3.75
N TRP A 156 -10.37 -7.13 -3.30
CA TRP A 156 -9.26 -6.22 -3.60
C TRP A 156 -7.92 -6.76 -3.10
N LEU A 157 -7.87 -7.29 -1.87
CA LEU A 157 -6.64 -7.86 -1.30
C LEU A 157 -6.07 -9.03 -2.13
N ARG A 158 -6.92 -9.76 -2.88
CA ARG A 158 -6.52 -10.93 -3.68
C ARG A 158 -6.29 -10.61 -5.15
N GLN A 159 -6.58 -9.39 -5.62
CA GLN A 159 -6.41 -9.03 -7.03
C GLN A 159 -4.93 -8.75 -7.35
N PRO A 160 -4.35 -9.44 -8.35
CA PRO A 160 -3.02 -9.10 -8.84
C PRO A 160 -2.99 -7.68 -9.41
N MET A 161 -2.02 -6.88 -9.03
CA MET A 161 -1.91 -5.47 -9.43
C MET A 161 -0.59 -5.17 -10.12
N LYS A 162 -0.64 -4.39 -11.19
CA LYS A 162 0.57 -3.93 -11.90
C LYS A 162 1.52 -3.16 -10.98
N ARG A 163 0.98 -2.38 -10.04
CA ARG A 163 1.74 -1.64 -9.03
C ARG A 163 2.61 -2.56 -8.15
N PHE A 164 2.20 -3.80 -7.95
CA PHE A 164 2.91 -4.82 -7.18
C PHE A 164 3.55 -5.87 -8.09
N GLU A 165 3.90 -5.50 -9.32
CA GLU A 165 4.54 -6.40 -10.29
C GLU A 165 3.73 -7.68 -10.57
N GLY A 166 2.40 -7.57 -10.55
CA GLY A 166 1.49 -8.69 -10.76
C GLY A 166 1.19 -9.52 -9.51
N ARG A 167 1.75 -9.16 -8.35
CA ARG A 167 1.40 -9.78 -7.06
C ARG A 167 0.10 -9.19 -6.51
N SER A 168 -0.57 -9.95 -5.67
CA SER A 168 -1.74 -9.45 -4.95
C SER A 168 -1.31 -8.65 -3.69
N PRO A 169 -2.12 -7.67 -3.23
CA PRO A 169 -1.85 -6.97 -1.98
C PRO A 169 -1.62 -7.89 -0.79
N ILE A 170 -2.38 -8.98 -0.68
CA ILE A 170 -2.23 -9.93 0.43
C ILE A 170 -0.88 -10.67 0.38
N ASP A 171 -0.36 -10.97 -0.81
CA ASP A 171 0.98 -11.56 -0.96
C ASP A 171 2.11 -10.60 -0.56
N MET A 172 1.88 -9.28 -0.67
CA MET A 172 2.86 -8.29 -0.24
C MET A 172 3.05 -8.28 1.28
N LEU A 173 2.09 -8.78 2.05
CA LEU A 173 2.14 -8.79 3.52
C LEU A 173 3.18 -9.77 4.10
N GLU A 174 3.84 -10.57 3.27
CA GLU A 174 4.96 -11.41 3.68
C GLU A 174 6.12 -10.60 4.28
N THR A 175 6.24 -9.34 3.89
CA THR A 175 7.29 -8.43 4.35
C THR A 175 6.70 -7.13 4.91
N ASP A 176 7.41 -6.51 5.86
CA ASP A 176 7.04 -5.20 6.41
C ASP A 176 7.00 -4.12 5.32
N VAL A 177 8.00 -4.09 4.44
CA VAL A 177 8.05 -3.15 3.32
C VAL A 177 6.86 -3.32 2.38
N GLY A 178 6.50 -4.57 2.06
CA GLY A 178 5.34 -4.87 1.24
C GLY A 178 4.04 -4.40 1.88
N SER A 179 3.89 -4.59 3.19
CA SER A 179 2.71 -4.12 3.94
C SER A 179 2.55 -2.60 3.87
N ARG A 180 3.65 -1.85 4.02
CA ARG A 180 3.62 -0.38 3.90
C ARG A 180 3.20 0.08 2.51
N LEU A 181 3.64 -0.61 1.45
CA LEU A 181 3.19 -0.30 0.08
C LEU A 181 1.70 -0.54 -0.11
N VAL A 182 1.14 -1.57 0.55
CA VAL A 182 -0.31 -1.83 0.53
C VAL A 182 -1.06 -0.75 1.29
N GLU A 183 -0.62 -0.40 2.51
CA GLU A 183 -1.20 0.67 3.33
C GLU A 183 -1.20 2.02 2.58
N GLU A 184 -0.09 2.37 1.94
CA GLU A 184 0.01 3.58 1.09
C GLU A 184 -0.98 3.55 -0.09
N SER A 185 -1.18 2.37 -0.70
CA SER A 185 -2.16 2.21 -1.78
C SER A 185 -3.59 2.43 -1.29
N LEU A 186 -3.91 1.91 -0.10
CA LEU A 186 -5.22 2.12 0.54
C LEU A 186 -5.47 3.59 0.87
N VAL A 187 -4.46 4.29 1.38
CA VAL A 187 -4.56 5.75 1.62
C VAL A 187 -4.86 6.49 0.32
N ARG A 188 -4.18 6.18 -0.77
CA ARG A 188 -4.44 6.81 -2.09
C ARG A 188 -5.85 6.54 -2.59
N ILE A 189 -6.36 5.33 -2.41
CA ILE A 189 -7.74 4.97 -2.78
C ILE A 189 -8.74 5.78 -1.93
N ASP A 190 -8.50 5.89 -0.62
CA ASP A 190 -9.35 6.65 0.30
C ASP A 190 -9.38 8.15 -0.04
N GLU A 191 -8.27 8.69 -0.52
CA GLU A 191 -8.14 10.07 -0.98
C GLU A 191 -8.68 10.31 -2.40
N GLY A 192 -9.15 9.25 -3.08
CA GLY A 192 -9.73 9.33 -4.44
C GLY A 192 -8.70 9.35 -5.57
N PHE A 193 -7.43 9.08 -5.29
CA PHE A 193 -6.40 8.90 -6.31
C PHE A 193 -6.46 7.46 -6.85
N PHE A 194 -7.33 7.24 -7.82
CA PHE A 194 -7.37 5.98 -8.57
C PHE A 194 -6.22 6.00 -9.59
N ALA A 195 -5.23 5.14 -9.38
CA ALA A 195 -4.13 4.95 -10.31
C ALA A 195 -4.48 3.83 -11.32
#